data_aa76a29c6f1bf5a1cda60351c535d9c4
#
_entry.id   aa76a29c6f1bf5a1cda60351c535d9c4
#
_cell.length_a   1.000
_cell.length_b   1.000
_cell.length_c   1.000
_cell.angle_alpha   90.00
_cell.angle_beta   90.00
_cell.angle_gamma   90.00
#
_symmetry.space_group_name_H-M   'P 1'
#
loop_
_entity.id
_entity.type
_entity.pdbx_description
1 polymer ?
#
loop_
_entity_poly.entity_id
_entity_poly.type
_entity_poly.pdbx_seq_one_letter_code
_entity_poly.pdbx_strand_id
1 'polypeptide(L)'
;MNLYLREKVIIVTGGASGIGESICKKLAEEGAIPCILDKSKKNMERIADEITQQYGINAFLVFTELTDIHSCKSAIDSILLKFGRIEGLVNNAGINDGVSLEDGNYEKFIASLNKNVGHYFTIANYVLPALKASRGTIVNICSKTAITGQGKTSGYAAANGERLALTKEWSIELIPFGINVNAVIVAECWTPQYASWISQQANPEEELKKITSKIPLGNRMTTPEEIANTVVFLLSVNSKSISGQFFFVDGGYVFLDRRIS
;
A
#
# COMPACT_ATOMS: atom_id res chain seq x y z
N MET A 1 15.77 -15.61 6.39
CA MET A 1 15.67 -14.73 7.59
C MET A 1 14.33 -15.02 8.25
N ASN A 2 14.26 -15.20 9.54
CA ASN A 2 12.96 -15.32 10.22
C ASN A 2 12.41 -13.91 10.48
N LEU A 3 11.21 -13.62 10.02
CA LEU A 3 10.56 -12.31 10.17
C LEU A 3 9.71 -12.22 11.45
N TYR A 4 9.46 -13.33 12.13
CA TYR A 4 8.66 -13.41 13.36
C TYR A 4 7.25 -12.82 13.22
N LEU A 5 6.62 -13.02 12.05
CA LEU A 5 5.28 -12.53 11.73
C LEU A 5 4.18 -13.56 12.04
N ARG A 6 4.55 -14.78 12.43
CA ARG A 6 3.57 -15.86 12.70
C ARG A 6 2.50 -15.38 13.68
N GLU A 7 1.24 -15.63 13.32
CA GLU A 7 0.04 -15.26 14.08
C GLU A 7 -0.19 -13.76 14.30
N LYS A 8 0.65 -12.89 13.72
CA LYS A 8 0.42 -11.44 13.78
C LYS A 8 -0.79 -11.03 12.94
N VAL A 9 -1.65 -10.22 13.52
CA VAL A 9 -2.84 -9.66 12.86
C VAL A 9 -2.44 -8.37 12.15
N ILE A 10 -2.44 -8.39 10.82
CA ILE A 10 -1.96 -7.29 9.99
C ILE A 10 -3.08 -6.82 9.07
N ILE A 11 -3.45 -5.55 9.18
CA ILE A 11 -4.44 -4.92 8.30
C ILE A 11 -3.79 -4.50 6.99
N VAL A 12 -4.46 -4.82 5.86
CA VAL A 12 -4.06 -4.36 4.53
C VAL A 12 -5.26 -3.72 3.84
N THR A 13 -5.19 -2.39 3.62
CA THR A 13 -6.21 -1.68 2.84
C THR A 13 -6.01 -1.90 1.35
N GLY A 14 -7.11 -2.13 0.59
CA GLY A 14 -7.01 -2.49 -0.82
C GLY A 14 -6.30 -3.83 -1.04
N GLY A 15 -6.48 -4.77 -0.11
CA GLY A 15 -5.79 -6.06 -0.11
C GLY A 15 -6.32 -7.09 -1.10
N ALA A 16 -7.37 -6.75 -1.86
CA ALA A 16 -8.05 -7.70 -2.75
C ALA A 16 -7.50 -7.72 -4.20
N SER A 17 -6.46 -6.95 -4.52
CA SER A 17 -5.85 -6.93 -5.85
C SER A 17 -4.44 -6.33 -5.87
N GLY A 18 -3.68 -6.63 -6.91
CA GLY A 18 -2.39 -6.01 -7.22
C GLY A 18 -1.38 -6.10 -6.07
N ILE A 19 -0.81 -4.96 -5.68
CA ILE A 19 0.20 -4.88 -4.62
C ILE A 19 -0.37 -5.37 -3.29
N GLY A 20 -1.59 -4.95 -2.92
CA GLY A 20 -2.24 -5.36 -1.68
C GLY A 20 -2.47 -6.88 -1.61
N GLU A 21 -2.88 -7.52 -2.71
CA GLU A 21 -3.00 -8.97 -2.82
C GLU A 21 -1.67 -9.68 -2.57
N SER A 22 -0.59 -9.22 -3.22
CA SER A 22 0.75 -9.79 -3.02
C SER A 22 1.23 -9.63 -1.59
N ILE A 23 0.94 -8.49 -0.95
CA ILE A 23 1.25 -8.27 0.47
C ILE A 23 0.49 -9.28 1.35
N CYS A 24 -0.82 -9.48 1.11
CA CYS A 24 -1.61 -10.46 1.87
C CYS A 24 -1.09 -11.89 1.71
N LYS A 25 -0.73 -12.29 0.50
CA LYS A 25 -0.13 -13.62 0.22
C LYS A 25 1.23 -13.77 0.92
N LYS A 26 2.08 -12.75 0.85
CA LYS A 26 3.39 -12.80 1.49
C LYS A 26 3.30 -12.80 3.03
N LEU A 27 2.34 -12.08 3.61
CA LEU A 27 2.05 -12.15 5.05
C LEU A 27 1.62 -13.57 5.46
N ALA A 28 0.75 -14.20 4.68
CA ALA A 28 0.30 -15.56 4.94
C ALA A 28 1.44 -16.60 4.80
N GLU A 29 2.33 -16.43 3.82
CA GLU A 29 3.55 -17.24 3.67
C GLU A 29 4.44 -17.17 4.93
N GLU A 30 4.51 -16.02 5.58
CA GLU A 30 5.22 -15.81 6.85
C GLU A 30 4.40 -16.21 8.09
N GLY A 31 3.21 -16.81 7.89
CA GLY A 31 2.33 -17.28 8.95
C GLY A 31 1.50 -16.18 9.65
N ALA A 32 1.50 -14.95 9.15
CA ALA A 32 0.67 -13.88 9.67
C ALA A 32 -0.79 -14.05 9.23
N ILE A 33 -1.70 -13.35 9.90
CA ILE A 33 -3.13 -13.31 9.59
C ILE A 33 -3.43 -11.99 8.88
N PRO A 34 -3.56 -11.96 7.55
CA PRO A 34 -3.95 -10.76 6.84
C PRO A 34 -5.42 -10.44 7.07
N CYS A 35 -5.71 -9.20 7.52
CA CYS A 35 -7.06 -8.65 7.58
C CYS A 35 -7.25 -7.76 6.34
N ILE A 36 -8.03 -8.24 5.39
CA ILE A 36 -8.22 -7.61 4.07
C ILE A 36 -9.39 -6.64 4.12
N LEU A 37 -9.10 -5.33 4.02
CA LEU A 37 -10.11 -4.29 3.88
C LEU A 37 -10.23 -3.89 2.42
N ASP A 38 -11.34 -4.25 1.78
CA ASP A 38 -11.59 -3.95 0.37
C ASP A 38 -13.09 -3.85 0.09
N LYS A 39 -13.46 -3.21 -1.01
CA LYS A 39 -14.85 -3.14 -1.49
C LYS A 39 -15.24 -4.24 -2.48
N SER A 40 -14.29 -5.05 -2.93
CA SER A 40 -14.53 -6.14 -3.88
C SER A 40 -14.68 -7.48 -3.17
N LYS A 41 -15.92 -7.83 -2.77
CA LYS A 41 -16.21 -9.13 -2.13
C LYS A 41 -15.67 -10.31 -2.92
N LYS A 42 -15.95 -10.34 -4.24
CA LYS A 42 -15.50 -11.42 -5.13
C LYS A 42 -13.98 -11.63 -5.10
N ASN A 43 -13.21 -10.55 -5.15
CA ASN A 43 -11.76 -10.66 -5.14
C ASN A 43 -11.23 -11.05 -3.76
N MET A 44 -11.83 -10.53 -2.68
CA MET A 44 -11.48 -10.93 -1.32
C MET A 44 -11.66 -12.43 -1.11
N GLU A 45 -12.82 -13.00 -1.51
CA GLU A 45 -13.13 -14.42 -1.41
C GLU A 45 -12.11 -15.26 -2.19
N ARG A 46 -11.85 -14.90 -3.46
CA ARG A 46 -10.82 -15.58 -4.28
C ARG A 46 -9.45 -15.61 -3.59
N ILE A 47 -9.00 -14.48 -3.08
CA ILE A 47 -7.68 -14.38 -2.43
C ILE A 47 -7.64 -15.17 -1.13
N ALA A 48 -8.70 -15.14 -0.34
CA ALA A 48 -8.79 -15.91 0.90
C ALA A 48 -8.71 -17.41 0.63
N ASP A 49 -9.38 -17.88 -0.41
CA ASP A 49 -9.32 -19.29 -0.83
C ASP A 49 -7.89 -19.66 -1.28
N GLU A 50 -7.25 -18.83 -2.10
CA GLU A 50 -5.88 -19.06 -2.54
C GLU A 50 -4.88 -19.06 -1.36
N ILE A 51 -5.02 -18.14 -0.41
CA ILE A 51 -4.20 -18.07 0.81
C ILE A 51 -4.39 -19.32 1.66
N THR A 52 -5.65 -19.74 1.84
CA THR A 52 -5.96 -20.94 2.64
C THR A 52 -5.40 -22.20 1.99
N GLN A 53 -5.56 -22.36 0.67
CA GLN A 53 -5.06 -23.52 -0.06
C GLN A 53 -3.53 -23.59 -0.08
N GLN A 54 -2.87 -22.45 -0.23
CA GLN A 54 -1.41 -22.42 -0.41
C GLN A 54 -0.64 -22.42 0.91
N TYR A 55 -1.16 -21.73 1.93
CA TYR A 55 -0.41 -21.47 3.18
C TYR A 55 -1.11 -22.01 4.43
N GLY A 56 -2.35 -22.51 4.33
CA GLY A 56 -3.12 -22.98 5.48
C GLY A 56 -3.55 -21.84 6.44
N ILE A 57 -3.50 -20.60 6.02
CA ILE A 57 -3.86 -19.42 6.80
C ILE A 57 -5.25 -18.94 6.38
N ASN A 58 -6.10 -18.66 7.38
CA ASN A 58 -7.41 -18.05 7.13
C ASN A 58 -7.29 -16.53 7.19
N ALA A 59 -7.34 -15.86 6.04
CA ALA A 59 -7.44 -14.41 5.97
C ALA A 59 -8.77 -13.92 6.53
N PHE A 60 -8.78 -12.76 7.21
CA PHE A 60 -10.00 -12.13 7.70
C PHE A 60 -10.49 -11.06 6.74
N LEU A 61 -11.69 -11.26 6.19
CA LEU A 61 -12.25 -10.39 5.15
C LEU A 61 -13.21 -9.38 5.74
N VAL A 62 -13.00 -8.11 5.47
CA VAL A 62 -13.91 -7.04 5.90
C VAL A 62 -14.26 -6.15 4.71
N PHE A 63 -15.51 -6.26 4.25
CA PHE A 63 -16.02 -5.35 3.23
C PHE A 63 -15.98 -3.92 3.76
N THR A 64 -15.23 -3.04 3.09
CA THR A 64 -14.98 -1.70 3.58
C THR A 64 -14.96 -0.69 2.43
N GLU A 65 -15.86 0.30 2.48
CA GLU A 65 -15.73 1.50 1.67
C GLU A 65 -14.83 2.50 2.41
N LEU A 66 -13.60 2.63 1.95
CA LEU A 66 -12.56 3.39 2.66
C LEU A 66 -12.79 4.92 2.65
N THR A 67 -13.67 5.42 1.78
CA THR A 67 -14.08 6.82 1.76
C THR A 67 -15.21 7.13 2.77
N ASP A 68 -15.77 6.10 3.39
CA ASP A 68 -16.77 6.20 4.44
C ASP A 68 -16.15 5.93 5.82
N ILE A 69 -16.10 6.96 6.66
CA ILE A 69 -15.52 6.89 8.01
C ILE A 69 -16.25 5.89 8.93
N HIS A 70 -17.56 5.70 8.76
CA HIS A 70 -18.32 4.74 9.54
C HIS A 70 -18.02 3.30 9.12
N SER A 71 -17.85 3.07 7.81
CA SER A 71 -17.40 1.80 7.27
C SER A 71 -15.99 1.46 7.78
N CYS A 72 -15.08 2.42 7.78
CA CYS A 72 -13.73 2.26 8.34
C CYS A 72 -13.76 1.89 9.82
N LYS A 73 -14.57 2.60 10.63
CA LYS A 73 -14.68 2.30 12.06
C LYS A 73 -15.23 0.90 12.30
N SER A 74 -16.32 0.54 11.64
CA SER A 74 -16.95 -0.77 11.78
C SER A 74 -15.99 -1.90 11.38
N ALA A 75 -15.15 -1.68 10.38
CA ALA A 75 -14.13 -2.63 9.98
C ALA A 75 -13.11 -2.88 11.09
N ILE A 76 -12.59 -1.82 11.71
CA ILE A 76 -11.62 -1.97 12.80
C ILE A 76 -12.25 -2.62 14.03
N ASP A 77 -13.48 -2.20 14.40
CA ASP A 77 -14.22 -2.80 15.52
C ASP A 77 -14.42 -4.32 15.32
N SER A 78 -14.73 -4.76 14.09
CA SER A 78 -14.89 -6.19 13.77
C SER A 78 -13.60 -7.01 13.91
N ILE A 79 -12.45 -6.43 13.52
CA ILE A 79 -11.14 -7.05 13.69
C ILE A 79 -10.78 -7.17 15.17
N LEU A 80 -10.99 -6.10 15.92
CA LEU A 80 -10.74 -6.09 17.38
C LEU A 80 -11.65 -7.06 18.12
N LEU A 81 -12.94 -7.15 17.75
CA LEU A 81 -13.85 -8.13 18.30
C LEU A 81 -13.38 -9.57 18.04
N LYS A 82 -12.84 -9.85 16.86
CA LYS A 82 -12.38 -11.19 16.46
C LYS A 82 -11.07 -11.58 17.10
N PHE A 83 -10.08 -10.68 17.14
CA PHE A 83 -8.70 -11.01 17.49
C PHE A 83 -8.21 -10.35 18.79
N GLY A 84 -8.86 -9.29 19.25
CA GLY A 84 -8.45 -8.53 20.45
C GLY A 84 -7.14 -7.76 20.28
N ARG A 85 -6.49 -7.83 19.10
CA ARG A 85 -5.18 -7.22 18.83
C ARG A 85 -4.98 -6.88 17.38
N ILE A 86 -4.08 -5.94 17.10
CA ILE A 86 -3.59 -5.59 15.77
C ILE A 86 -2.11 -5.24 15.93
N GLU A 87 -1.22 -5.89 15.16
CA GLU A 87 0.21 -5.69 15.23
C GLU A 87 0.78 -4.91 14.04
N GLY A 88 0.00 -4.72 12.98
CA GLY A 88 0.47 -3.92 11.84
C GLY A 88 -0.66 -3.36 11.00
N LEU A 89 -0.33 -2.25 10.34
CA LEU A 89 -1.19 -1.60 9.37
C LEU A 89 -0.40 -1.36 8.09
N VAL A 90 -0.92 -1.85 6.96
CA VAL A 90 -0.46 -1.48 5.63
C VAL A 90 -1.54 -0.62 4.97
N ASN A 91 -1.26 0.67 4.90
CA ASN A 91 -2.04 1.61 4.10
C ASN A 91 -1.59 1.47 2.64
N ASN A 92 -2.38 0.76 1.82
CA ASN A 92 -2.03 0.48 0.43
C ASN A 92 -3.07 0.99 -0.57
N ALA A 93 -4.34 1.05 -0.21
CA ALA A 93 -5.39 1.44 -1.15
C ALA A 93 -5.13 2.81 -1.79
N GLY A 94 -5.44 2.91 -3.07
CA GLY A 94 -5.34 4.14 -3.83
C GLY A 94 -5.54 3.92 -5.32
N ILE A 95 -5.86 4.99 -6.03
CA ILE A 95 -6.10 4.97 -7.46
C ILE A 95 -5.62 6.28 -8.09
N ASN A 96 -4.90 6.18 -9.21
CA ASN A 96 -4.64 7.34 -10.05
C ASN A 96 -5.90 7.64 -10.88
N ASP A 97 -6.68 8.61 -10.44
CA ASP A 97 -7.97 8.99 -11.03
C ASP A 97 -7.86 10.12 -12.06
N GLY A 98 -6.63 10.50 -12.45
CA GLY A 98 -6.38 11.41 -13.56
C GLY A 98 -6.81 12.85 -13.32
N VAL A 99 -7.01 13.28 -12.07
CA VAL A 99 -7.38 14.68 -11.77
C VAL A 99 -6.22 15.61 -12.08
N SER A 100 -6.32 16.31 -13.22
CA SER A 100 -5.30 17.24 -13.73
C SER A 100 -5.54 18.66 -13.25
N LEU A 101 -4.57 19.56 -13.50
CA LEU A 101 -4.75 21.00 -13.26
C LEU A 101 -5.66 21.61 -14.34
N GLU A 102 -5.53 21.15 -15.59
CA GLU A 102 -6.26 21.71 -16.75
C GLU A 102 -7.75 21.32 -16.75
N ASP A 103 -8.03 20.02 -16.58
CA ASP A 103 -9.39 19.47 -16.69
C ASP A 103 -10.05 19.21 -15.31
N GLY A 104 -9.32 19.48 -14.23
CA GLY A 104 -9.78 19.31 -12.85
C GLY A 104 -10.60 20.48 -12.35
N ASN A 105 -11.21 20.30 -11.19
CA ASN A 105 -11.81 21.35 -10.39
C ASN A 105 -11.59 21.02 -8.91
N TYR A 106 -12.00 21.95 -8.02
CA TYR A 106 -11.80 21.80 -6.58
C TYR A 106 -12.46 20.52 -6.02
N GLU A 107 -13.69 20.24 -6.43
CA GLU A 107 -14.48 19.09 -5.95
C GLU A 107 -13.81 17.77 -6.34
N LYS A 108 -13.35 17.64 -7.61
CA LYS A 108 -12.60 16.47 -8.07
C LYS A 108 -11.27 16.33 -7.33
N PHE A 109 -10.58 17.44 -7.06
CA PHE A 109 -9.31 17.44 -6.33
C PHE A 109 -9.50 16.92 -4.91
N ILE A 110 -10.48 17.45 -4.16
CA ILE A 110 -10.80 16.99 -2.79
C ILE A 110 -11.26 15.52 -2.79
N ALA A 111 -12.09 15.13 -3.77
CA ALA A 111 -12.52 13.74 -3.90
C ALA A 111 -11.33 12.80 -4.17
N SER A 112 -10.33 13.23 -4.94
CA SER A 112 -9.09 12.48 -5.18
C SER A 112 -8.26 12.32 -3.90
N LEU A 113 -8.13 13.39 -3.09
CA LEU A 113 -7.47 13.32 -1.78
C LEU A 113 -8.18 12.33 -0.84
N ASN A 114 -9.50 12.40 -0.73
CA ASN A 114 -10.28 11.49 0.11
C ASN A 114 -10.10 10.02 -0.31
N LYS A 115 -10.09 9.73 -1.61
CA LYS A 115 -9.88 8.38 -2.15
C LYS A 115 -8.46 7.85 -1.91
N ASN A 116 -7.47 8.74 -1.81
CA ASN A 116 -6.07 8.36 -1.85
C ASN A 116 -5.31 8.55 -0.54
N VAL A 117 -5.72 9.46 0.34
CA VAL A 117 -5.01 9.72 1.60
C VAL A 117 -5.92 9.87 2.82
N GLY A 118 -7.17 10.32 2.67
CA GLY A 118 -8.08 10.50 3.81
C GLY A 118 -8.21 9.24 4.67
N HIS A 119 -8.39 8.09 4.05
CA HIS A 119 -8.49 6.82 4.77
C HIS A 119 -7.17 6.35 5.42
N TYR A 120 -5.99 6.81 4.97
CA TYR A 120 -4.72 6.52 5.65
C TYR A 120 -4.75 7.05 7.08
N PHE A 121 -5.16 8.32 7.23
CA PHE A 121 -5.33 8.92 8.54
C PHE A 121 -6.45 8.25 9.34
N THR A 122 -7.63 8.06 8.74
CA THR A 122 -8.79 7.51 9.42
C THR A 122 -8.53 6.11 9.98
N ILE A 123 -7.97 5.20 9.18
CA ILE A 123 -7.65 3.84 9.62
C ILE A 123 -6.53 3.87 10.66
N ALA A 124 -5.45 4.63 10.44
CA ALA A 124 -4.35 4.75 11.41
C ALA A 124 -4.86 5.25 12.78
N ASN A 125 -5.74 6.24 12.78
CA ASN A 125 -6.34 6.79 14.01
C ASN A 125 -7.17 5.72 14.75
N TYR A 126 -8.02 4.96 14.06
CA TYR A 126 -8.84 3.94 14.70
C TYR A 126 -8.05 2.74 15.22
N VAL A 127 -6.97 2.33 14.56
CA VAL A 127 -6.13 1.22 15.02
C VAL A 127 -5.10 1.63 16.07
N LEU A 128 -4.88 2.92 16.28
CA LEU A 128 -3.81 3.44 17.12
C LEU A 128 -3.80 2.86 18.55
N PRO A 129 -4.94 2.71 19.26
CA PRO A 129 -4.93 2.08 20.59
C PRO A 129 -4.37 0.66 20.58
N ALA A 130 -4.73 -0.15 19.57
CA ALA A 130 -4.25 -1.52 19.43
C ALA A 130 -2.75 -1.56 19.04
N LEU A 131 -2.32 -0.67 18.14
CA LEU A 131 -0.90 -0.56 17.77
C LEU A 131 -0.04 -0.10 18.96
N LYS A 132 -0.54 0.78 19.83
CA LYS A 132 0.16 1.16 21.08
C LYS A 132 0.33 -0.04 22.01
N ALA A 133 -0.73 -0.84 22.16
CA ALA A 133 -0.69 -2.04 23.02
C ALA A 133 0.29 -3.11 22.48
N SER A 134 0.36 -3.29 21.18
CA SER A 134 1.21 -4.28 20.51
C SER A 134 2.63 -3.80 20.20
N ARG A 135 2.90 -2.49 20.30
CA ARG A 135 4.11 -1.83 19.75
C ARG A 135 4.27 -2.18 18.27
N GLY A 136 3.17 -2.00 17.51
CA GLY A 136 3.05 -2.44 16.14
C GLY A 136 3.83 -1.59 15.14
N THR A 137 3.50 -1.76 13.85
CA THR A 137 4.18 -1.07 12.75
C THR A 137 3.17 -0.55 11.73
N ILE A 138 3.42 0.62 11.16
CA ILE A 138 2.67 1.17 10.02
C ILE A 138 3.57 1.22 8.79
N VAL A 139 3.08 0.71 7.66
CA VAL A 139 3.73 0.85 6.35
C VAL A 139 2.77 1.54 5.40
N ASN A 140 3.19 2.68 4.85
CA ASN A 140 2.43 3.45 3.87
C ASN A 140 2.96 3.15 2.46
N ILE A 141 2.09 2.70 1.56
CA ILE A 141 2.44 2.55 0.15
C ILE A 141 2.25 3.91 -0.54
N CYS A 142 3.31 4.39 -1.17
CA CYS A 142 3.37 5.67 -1.86
C CYS A 142 3.78 5.47 -3.32
N SER A 143 3.65 6.51 -4.11
CA SER A 143 4.04 6.52 -5.52
C SER A 143 5.21 7.46 -5.77
N LYS A 144 6.00 7.17 -6.78
CA LYS A 144 7.01 8.09 -7.34
C LYS A 144 6.46 9.48 -7.63
N THR A 145 5.16 9.60 -7.91
CA THR A 145 4.50 10.87 -8.22
C THR A 145 4.55 11.88 -7.08
N ALA A 146 4.86 11.44 -5.85
CA ALA A 146 5.17 12.33 -4.72
C ALA A 146 6.49 13.10 -4.89
N ILE A 147 7.38 12.65 -5.79
CA ILE A 147 8.76 13.14 -5.93
C ILE A 147 9.03 13.59 -7.37
N THR A 148 8.47 12.85 -8.36
CA THR A 148 8.63 13.17 -9.79
C THR A 148 7.33 13.70 -10.35
N GLY A 149 7.40 14.69 -11.24
CA GLY A 149 6.25 15.09 -12.04
C GLY A 149 5.89 14.03 -13.08
N GLN A 150 4.62 13.66 -13.16
CA GLN A 150 4.10 12.77 -14.22
C GLN A 150 3.24 13.52 -15.23
N GLY A 151 2.57 14.59 -14.81
CA GLY A 151 1.56 15.33 -15.57
C GLY A 151 0.16 14.70 -15.46
N LYS A 152 -0.86 15.54 -15.53
CA LYS A 152 -2.29 15.16 -15.52
C LYS A 152 -2.77 14.33 -14.31
N THR A 153 -2.07 14.39 -13.18
CA THR A 153 -2.37 13.61 -11.98
C THR A 153 -2.22 14.43 -10.70
N SER A 154 -2.61 15.70 -10.70
CA SER A 154 -2.41 16.64 -9.58
C SER A 154 -2.98 16.11 -8.26
N GLY A 155 -4.21 15.58 -8.26
CA GLY A 155 -4.84 15.03 -7.05
C GLY A 155 -4.08 13.82 -6.50
N TYR A 156 -3.72 12.87 -7.35
CA TYR A 156 -2.96 11.69 -6.96
C TYR A 156 -1.54 12.04 -6.48
N ALA A 157 -0.85 12.95 -7.16
CA ALA A 157 0.47 13.40 -6.77
C ALA A 157 0.46 14.10 -5.40
N ALA A 158 -0.51 14.99 -5.16
CA ALA A 158 -0.70 15.66 -3.88
C ALA A 158 -0.94 14.65 -2.74
N ALA A 159 -1.88 13.69 -2.93
CA ALA A 159 -2.16 12.65 -1.95
C ALA A 159 -0.92 11.80 -1.62
N ASN A 160 -0.09 11.46 -2.61
CA ASN A 160 1.14 10.72 -2.36
C ASN A 160 2.20 11.58 -1.62
N GLY A 161 2.28 12.88 -1.89
CA GLY A 161 3.09 13.82 -1.11
C GLY A 161 2.65 13.88 0.36
N GLU A 162 1.34 13.93 0.61
CA GLU A 162 0.76 13.88 1.95
C GLU A 162 1.11 12.56 2.67
N ARG A 163 1.06 11.40 1.99
CA ARG A 163 1.47 10.11 2.57
C ARG A 163 2.92 10.13 3.06
N LEU A 164 3.83 10.78 2.32
CA LEU A 164 5.23 10.94 2.74
C LEU A 164 5.35 11.86 3.96
N ALA A 165 4.61 12.97 3.98
CA ALA A 165 4.57 13.87 5.13
C ALA A 165 4.02 13.18 6.37
N LEU A 166 2.89 12.46 6.26
CA LEU A 166 2.31 11.66 7.35
C LEU A 166 3.26 10.57 7.85
N THR A 167 4.04 9.95 6.96
CA THR A 167 5.03 8.94 7.37
C THR A 167 6.08 9.54 8.29
N LYS A 168 6.61 10.72 7.96
CA LYS A 168 7.58 11.43 8.81
C LYS A 168 6.95 11.87 10.12
N GLU A 169 5.80 12.53 10.05
CA GLU A 169 5.11 13.05 11.25
C GLU A 169 4.78 11.92 12.23
N TRP A 170 4.12 10.87 11.75
CA TRP A 170 3.77 9.74 12.61
C TRP A 170 4.99 8.98 13.13
N SER A 171 6.10 8.95 12.38
CA SER A 171 7.33 8.30 12.83
C SER A 171 7.90 8.94 14.08
N ILE A 172 7.73 10.25 14.24
CA ILE A 172 8.17 11.00 15.43
C ILE A 172 7.11 10.94 16.52
N GLU A 173 5.84 11.18 16.19
CA GLU A 173 4.71 11.18 17.14
C GLU A 173 4.60 9.84 17.89
N LEU A 174 4.89 8.73 17.20
CA LEU A 174 4.66 7.39 17.72
C LEU A 174 5.89 6.71 18.35
N ILE A 175 7.07 7.35 18.34
CA ILE A 175 8.29 6.88 19.03
C ILE A 175 8.03 6.51 20.49
N PRO A 176 7.32 7.34 21.31
CA PRO A 176 7.13 7.02 22.72
C PRO A 176 6.37 5.71 22.97
N PHE A 177 5.67 5.22 21.95
CA PHE A 177 4.89 3.98 22.00
C PHE A 177 5.63 2.79 21.38
N GLY A 178 6.84 3.00 20.85
CA GLY A 178 7.63 1.95 20.18
C GLY A 178 7.04 1.49 18.85
N ILE A 179 6.30 2.37 18.17
CA ILE A 179 5.68 2.12 16.87
C ILE A 179 6.58 2.68 15.76
N ASN A 180 6.90 1.85 14.77
CA ASN A 180 7.65 2.27 13.59
C ASN A 180 6.69 2.65 12.46
N VAL A 181 7.04 3.70 11.72
CA VAL A 181 6.27 4.14 10.54
C VAL A 181 7.20 4.37 9.37
N ASN A 182 7.00 3.66 8.26
CA ASN A 182 7.84 3.78 7.07
C ASN A 182 6.97 3.84 5.79
N ALA A 183 7.54 4.30 4.69
CA ALA A 183 6.89 4.30 3.39
C ALA A 183 7.65 3.44 2.39
N VAL A 184 6.91 2.75 1.52
CA VAL A 184 7.44 2.08 0.32
C VAL A 184 6.97 2.88 -0.90
N ILE A 185 7.92 3.40 -1.66
CA ILE A 185 7.67 4.21 -2.85
C ILE A 185 7.78 3.33 -4.08
N VAL A 186 6.67 3.24 -4.81
CA VAL A 186 6.53 2.41 -5.99
C VAL A 186 6.58 3.29 -7.25
N ALA A 187 7.27 2.84 -8.29
CA ALA A 187 7.19 3.44 -9.61
C ALA A 187 6.24 2.63 -10.52
N GLU A 188 6.76 2.12 -11.62
CA GLU A 188 5.98 1.30 -12.55
C GLU A 188 5.91 -0.14 -12.02
N CYS A 189 4.72 -0.57 -11.62
CA CYS A 189 4.46 -1.92 -11.13
C CYS A 189 3.39 -2.60 -11.97
N TRP A 190 3.67 -3.83 -12.42
CA TRP A 190 2.74 -4.60 -13.23
C TRP A 190 1.58 -5.14 -12.38
N THR A 191 0.50 -4.41 -12.35
CA THR A 191 -0.73 -4.76 -11.63
C THR A 191 -1.90 -4.94 -12.60
N PRO A 192 -3.02 -5.58 -12.19
CA PRO A 192 -4.22 -5.66 -13.03
C PRO A 192 -4.73 -4.29 -13.50
N GLN A 193 -4.65 -3.27 -12.65
CA GLN A 193 -5.01 -1.89 -13.00
C GLN A 193 -4.09 -1.35 -14.09
N TYR A 194 -2.78 -1.60 -13.99
CA TYR A 194 -1.82 -1.16 -14.99
C TYR A 194 -2.00 -1.89 -16.33
N ALA A 195 -2.21 -3.21 -16.28
CA ALA A 195 -2.50 -4.02 -17.46
C ALA A 195 -3.78 -3.55 -18.19
N SER A 196 -4.83 -3.24 -17.43
CA SER A 196 -6.05 -2.67 -17.97
C SER A 196 -5.85 -1.30 -18.62
N TRP A 197 -5.02 -0.44 -18.03
CA TRP A 197 -4.69 0.86 -18.61
C TRP A 197 -3.85 0.71 -19.89
N ILE A 198 -2.85 -0.14 -19.91
CA ILE A 198 -2.03 -0.42 -21.11
C ILE A 198 -2.89 -0.96 -22.25
N SER A 199 -3.81 -1.88 -21.99
CA SER A 199 -4.67 -2.49 -23.02
C SER A 199 -5.59 -1.47 -23.72
N GLN A 200 -5.80 -0.30 -23.13
CA GLN A 200 -6.62 0.79 -23.70
C GLN A 200 -5.79 1.77 -24.55
N GLN A 201 -4.48 1.62 -24.62
CA GLN A 201 -3.64 2.48 -25.45
C GLN A 201 -3.76 2.13 -26.93
N ALA A 202 -3.52 3.11 -27.80
CA ALA A 202 -3.59 2.91 -29.26
C ALA A 202 -2.61 1.83 -29.76
N ASN A 203 -1.44 1.74 -29.14
CA ASN A 203 -0.41 0.72 -29.39
C ASN A 203 0.17 0.19 -28.05
N PRO A 204 -0.49 -0.81 -27.43
CA PRO A 204 -0.12 -1.28 -26.09
C PRO A 204 1.33 -1.78 -25.98
N GLU A 205 1.83 -2.51 -26.97
CA GLU A 205 3.18 -3.09 -26.95
C GLU A 205 4.26 -2.00 -27.01
N GLU A 206 4.08 -1.03 -27.90
CA GLU A 206 5.02 0.09 -28.06
C GLU A 206 5.03 0.97 -26.79
N GLU A 207 3.85 1.27 -26.24
CA GLU A 207 3.75 2.06 -25.00
C GLU A 207 4.39 1.33 -23.81
N LEU A 208 4.17 0.02 -23.69
CA LEU A 208 4.83 -0.80 -22.67
C LEU A 208 6.35 -0.78 -22.82
N LYS A 209 6.86 -0.95 -24.05
CA LYS A 209 8.30 -0.90 -24.35
C LYS A 209 8.89 0.47 -24.03
N LYS A 210 8.20 1.55 -24.37
CA LYS A 210 8.61 2.92 -24.08
C LYS A 210 8.69 3.19 -22.57
N ILE A 211 7.76 2.63 -21.78
CA ILE A 211 7.75 2.76 -20.33
C ILE A 211 8.89 1.94 -19.72
N THR A 212 8.99 0.67 -20.07
CA THR A 212 9.98 -0.24 -19.48
C THR A 212 11.41 0.15 -19.82
N SER A 213 11.66 0.71 -21.02
CA SER A 213 12.99 1.22 -21.40
C SER A 213 13.50 2.37 -20.52
N LYS A 214 12.61 3.00 -19.73
CA LYS A 214 12.98 4.05 -18.78
C LYS A 214 13.31 3.53 -17.38
N ILE A 215 13.15 2.23 -17.15
CA ILE A 215 13.44 1.60 -15.86
C ILE A 215 14.86 1.03 -15.93
N PRO A 216 15.84 1.61 -15.21
CA PRO A 216 17.26 1.24 -15.38
C PRO A 216 17.54 -0.22 -15.07
N LEU A 217 16.97 -0.77 -14.01
CA LEU A 217 17.24 -2.14 -13.60
C LEU A 217 16.37 -3.13 -14.42
N GLY A 218 16.99 -3.75 -15.40
CA GLY A 218 16.41 -4.84 -16.18
C GLY A 218 15.38 -4.42 -17.23
N ASN A 219 15.16 -3.13 -17.47
CA ASN A 219 14.18 -2.62 -18.45
C ASN A 219 12.80 -3.27 -18.30
N ARG A 220 12.36 -3.51 -17.08
CA ARG A 220 11.09 -4.14 -16.75
C ARG A 220 10.38 -3.42 -15.61
N MET A 221 9.08 -3.58 -15.54
CA MET A 221 8.31 -3.13 -14.36
C MET A 221 8.68 -3.95 -13.12
N THR A 222 8.56 -3.31 -11.97
CA THR A 222 8.59 -3.98 -10.67
C THR A 222 7.39 -4.92 -10.55
N THR A 223 7.56 -6.06 -9.89
CA THR A 223 6.46 -6.96 -9.59
C THR A 223 5.82 -6.62 -8.24
N PRO A 224 4.53 -6.96 -8.04
CA PRO A 224 3.89 -6.81 -6.74
C PRO A 224 4.61 -7.57 -5.61
N GLU A 225 5.22 -8.72 -5.93
CA GLU A 225 5.98 -9.56 -4.98
C GLU A 225 7.25 -8.86 -4.48
N GLU A 226 7.97 -8.14 -5.35
CA GLU A 226 9.16 -7.38 -4.96
C GLU A 226 8.80 -6.29 -3.95
N ILE A 227 7.63 -5.65 -4.13
CA ILE A 227 7.09 -4.67 -3.19
C ILE A 227 6.67 -5.34 -1.89
N ALA A 228 5.94 -6.46 -1.97
CA ALA A 228 5.46 -7.20 -0.82
C ALA A 228 6.62 -7.68 0.08
N ASN A 229 7.73 -8.14 -0.50
CA ASN A 229 8.93 -8.54 0.25
C ASN A 229 9.48 -7.39 1.11
N THR A 230 9.53 -6.17 0.57
CA THR A 230 9.96 -4.99 1.32
C THR A 230 8.98 -4.64 2.44
N VAL A 231 7.67 -4.71 2.15
CA VAL A 231 6.61 -4.42 3.14
C VAL A 231 6.66 -5.39 4.32
N VAL A 232 6.74 -6.70 4.07
CA VAL A 232 6.76 -7.68 5.18
C VAL A 232 8.06 -7.61 5.99
N PHE A 233 9.20 -7.27 5.36
CA PHE A 233 10.42 -6.94 6.09
C PHE A 233 10.21 -5.75 7.03
N LEU A 234 9.59 -4.66 6.57
CA LEU A 234 9.32 -3.47 7.38
C LEU A 234 8.30 -3.71 8.50
N LEU A 235 7.40 -4.69 8.35
CA LEU A 235 6.48 -5.11 9.41
C LEU A 235 7.12 -6.01 10.45
N SER A 236 8.31 -6.54 10.18
CA SER A 236 8.98 -7.52 11.02
C SER A 236 9.76 -6.89 12.17
N VAL A 237 10.12 -7.70 13.17
CA VAL A 237 11.00 -7.27 14.25
C VAL A 237 12.41 -6.90 13.78
N ASN A 238 12.81 -7.35 12.58
CA ASN A 238 14.14 -7.08 12.03
C ASN A 238 14.31 -5.63 11.54
N SER A 239 13.22 -4.87 11.44
CA SER A 239 13.21 -3.45 11.05
C SER A 239 13.01 -2.48 12.21
N LYS A 240 13.12 -2.94 13.48
CA LYS A 240 12.79 -2.11 14.66
C LYS A 240 13.55 -0.79 14.80
N SER A 241 14.73 -0.70 14.21
CA SER A 241 15.52 0.54 14.21
C SER A 241 15.29 1.39 12.95
N ILE A 242 14.30 1.03 12.15
CA ILE A 242 13.96 1.72 10.89
C ILE A 242 12.63 2.42 11.10
N SER A 243 12.62 3.77 11.15
CA SER A 243 11.40 4.58 11.24
C SER A 243 11.59 5.90 10.49
N GLY A 244 10.52 6.42 9.89
CA GLY A 244 10.52 7.65 9.10
C GLY A 244 11.21 7.53 7.74
N GLN A 245 11.51 6.32 7.28
CA GLN A 245 12.29 6.09 6.06
C GLN A 245 11.40 5.85 4.83
N PHE A 246 11.95 6.18 3.67
CA PHE A 246 11.35 6.02 2.36
C PHE A 246 12.12 4.98 1.56
N PHE A 247 11.51 3.83 1.32
CA PHE A 247 12.11 2.71 0.59
C PHE A 247 11.65 2.72 -0.86
N PHE A 248 12.56 2.96 -1.79
CA PHE A 248 12.26 2.92 -3.21
C PHE A 248 12.37 1.50 -3.73
N VAL A 249 11.25 0.98 -4.24
CA VAL A 249 11.18 -0.30 -4.96
C VAL A 249 10.74 0.04 -6.37
N ASP A 250 11.67 0.55 -7.16
CA ASP A 250 11.38 1.25 -8.41
C ASP A 250 12.33 0.91 -9.59
N GLY A 251 13.23 -0.05 -9.39
CA GLY A 251 14.23 -0.39 -10.41
C GLY A 251 15.20 0.76 -10.73
N GLY A 252 15.39 1.72 -9.80
CA GLY A 252 16.23 2.89 -9.99
C GLY A 252 15.55 4.03 -10.76
N TYR A 253 14.23 3.96 -10.93
CA TYR A 253 13.49 4.91 -11.75
C TYR A 253 13.65 6.37 -11.29
N VAL A 254 13.68 6.63 -9.97
CA VAL A 254 13.68 8.00 -9.43
C VAL A 254 15.08 8.61 -9.40
N PHE A 255 16.09 7.87 -8.92
CA PHE A 255 17.39 8.46 -8.56
C PHE A 255 18.55 8.14 -9.47
N LEU A 256 18.45 7.15 -10.36
CA LEU A 256 19.57 6.86 -11.27
C LEU A 256 19.66 7.91 -12.37
N ASP A 257 20.89 8.39 -12.62
CA ASP A 257 21.21 9.25 -13.75
C ASP A 257 21.13 8.44 -15.06
N ARG A 258 20.11 8.75 -15.86
CA ARG A 258 19.84 8.07 -17.13
C ARG A 258 20.78 8.47 -18.27
N ARG A 259 21.71 9.38 -18.03
CA ARG A 259 22.71 9.78 -19.02
C ARG A 259 23.77 8.70 -19.21
N ILE A 260 23.94 7.83 -18.22
CA ILE A 260 24.99 6.80 -18.17
C ILE A 260 24.41 5.41 -18.44
N SER A 261 23.11 5.25 -18.41
CA SER A 261 22.43 3.96 -18.60
C SER A 261 21.83 3.80 -20.00
#